data_b78aaa20822747746eae047432d7f859
#
_entry.id   b78aaa20822747746eae047432d7f859
#
_cell.length_a   1.000
_cell.length_b   1.000
_cell.length_c   1.000
_cell.angle_alpha   90.00
_cell.angle_beta   90.00
_cell.angle_gamma   90.00
#
_symmetry.space_group_name_H-M   'P 1'
#
loop_
_entity.id
_entity.type
_entity.pdbx_description
1 polymer ?
#
loop_
_entity_poly.entity_id
_entity_poly.type
_entity_poly.pdbx_seq_one_letter_code
_entity_poly.pdbx_strand_id
1 'polypeptide(L)'
;MDICAVIVTFNRLECLKKALKKYEEQTKRPKYLLVVNNNSSDGTMEYLKIWEQEQSEIQKVVVNLPCNTGGAGGFHAGMEKALELDCDWIWVSDDDAYPEPDALKSMEVFYDSHPSLQERIAAMCGTIMDYDKEKILLGHHCRSKKVMGVAIMKEVPEEE
;
A
#
# COMPACT_ATOMS: atom_id res chain seq x y z
N MET A 1 -2.64 -0.17 15.47
CA MET A 1 -1.82 0.24 14.30
C MET A 1 -2.76 0.71 13.20
N ASP A 2 -2.76 2.00 12.89
CA ASP A 2 -3.56 2.62 11.83
C ASP A 2 -2.73 2.65 10.53
N ILE A 3 -3.24 2.02 9.47
CA ILE A 3 -2.51 1.83 8.21
C ILE A 3 -3.15 2.68 7.12
N CYS A 4 -2.34 3.42 6.36
CA CYS A 4 -2.69 3.99 5.06
C CYS A 4 -2.13 3.09 3.95
N ALA A 5 -2.99 2.43 3.18
CA ALA A 5 -2.56 1.67 2.02
C ALA A 5 -2.51 2.59 0.78
N VAL A 6 -1.33 2.74 0.19
CA VAL A 6 -1.06 3.55 -0.99
C VAL A 6 -0.90 2.64 -2.20
N ILE A 7 -1.75 2.82 -3.21
CA ILE A 7 -1.74 2.07 -4.46
C ILE A 7 -1.47 3.04 -5.61
N VAL A 8 -0.48 2.73 -6.44
CA VAL A 8 -0.19 3.49 -7.66
C VAL A 8 -0.71 2.74 -8.87
N THR A 9 -1.42 3.43 -9.77
CA THR A 9 -1.97 2.83 -10.99
C THR A 9 -1.71 3.70 -12.21
N PHE A 10 -1.53 3.05 -13.37
CA PHE A 10 -1.45 3.69 -14.67
C PHE A 10 -2.00 2.78 -15.77
N ASN A 11 -3.16 3.13 -16.34
CA ASN A 11 -3.81 2.40 -17.45
C ASN A 11 -4.04 0.91 -17.13
N ARG A 12 -4.47 0.58 -15.92
CA ARG A 12 -4.71 -0.78 -15.43
C ARG A 12 -5.98 -0.88 -14.59
N LEU A 13 -7.07 -0.28 -15.05
CA LEU A 13 -8.33 -0.19 -14.30
C LEU A 13 -8.81 -1.53 -13.72
N GLU A 14 -8.73 -2.63 -14.49
CA GLU A 14 -9.20 -3.93 -14.01
C GLU A 14 -8.30 -4.55 -12.92
N CYS A 15 -6.99 -4.28 -12.98
CA CYS A 15 -6.06 -4.67 -11.90
C CYS A 15 -6.36 -3.85 -10.64
N LEU A 16 -6.51 -2.54 -10.79
CA LEU A 16 -6.85 -1.65 -9.69
C LEU A 16 -8.14 -2.08 -8.97
N LYS A 17 -9.22 -2.36 -9.70
CA LYS A 17 -10.49 -2.84 -9.11
C LYS A 17 -10.29 -4.09 -8.26
N LYS A 18 -9.49 -5.03 -8.74
CA LYS A 18 -9.17 -6.26 -7.98
C LYS A 18 -8.37 -5.94 -6.73
N ALA A 19 -7.36 -5.07 -6.83
CA ALA A 19 -6.55 -4.67 -5.68
C ALA A 19 -7.41 -3.98 -4.61
N LEU A 20 -8.22 -2.99 -4.98
CA LEU A 20 -9.12 -2.28 -4.06
C LEU A 20 -10.02 -3.25 -3.30
N LYS A 21 -10.64 -4.20 -4.02
CA LYS A 21 -11.47 -5.24 -3.39
C LYS A 21 -10.67 -6.07 -2.38
N LYS A 22 -9.41 -6.44 -2.68
CA LYS A 22 -8.55 -7.20 -1.76
C LYS A 22 -8.22 -6.43 -0.49
N TYR A 23 -8.07 -5.11 -0.55
CA TYR A 23 -7.89 -4.27 0.63
C TYR A 23 -9.17 -4.10 1.44
N GLU A 24 -10.34 -4.01 0.79
CA GLU A 24 -11.63 -3.95 1.46
C GLU A 24 -12.01 -5.28 2.16
N GLU A 25 -11.51 -6.41 1.65
CA GLU A 25 -11.71 -7.75 2.19
C GLU A 25 -10.70 -8.14 3.28
N GLN A 26 -9.72 -7.28 3.64
CA GLN A 26 -8.75 -7.59 4.68
C GLN A 26 -9.41 -7.82 6.04
N THR A 27 -8.95 -8.83 6.80
CA THR A 27 -9.39 -9.09 8.18
C THR A 27 -9.07 -7.94 9.12
N LYS A 28 -7.93 -7.26 8.91
CA LYS A 28 -7.65 -5.94 9.41
C LYS A 28 -7.69 -4.96 8.26
N ARG A 29 -8.74 -4.15 8.19
CA ARG A 29 -8.87 -3.13 7.15
C ARG A 29 -7.90 -1.98 7.38
N PRO A 30 -7.32 -1.40 6.32
CA PRO A 30 -6.59 -0.16 6.45
C PRO A 30 -7.54 0.97 6.89
N LYS A 31 -7.04 1.95 7.62
CA LYS A 31 -7.79 3.17 7.96
C LYS A 31 -8.02 4.04 6.73
N TYR A 32 -6.99 4.13 5.89
CA TYR A 32 -7.03 4.86 4.62
C TYR A 32 -6.67 3.93 3.46
N LEU A 33 -7.39 4.09 2.35
CA LEU A 33 -7.06 3.49 1.07
C LEU A 33 -6.85 4.63 0.07
N LEU A 34 -5.57 4.92 -0.21
CA LEU A 34 -5.13 6.03 -1.04
C LEU A 34 -4.71 5.50 -2.41
N VAL A 35 -5.34 6.00 -3.46
CA VAL A 35 -5.02 5.65 -4.84
C VAL A 35 -4.36 6.84 -5.53
N VAL A 36 -3.19 6.61 -6.09
CA VAL A 36 -2.52 7.56 -6.99
C VAL A 36 -2.79 7.15 -8.43
N ASN A 37 -3.64 7.91 -9.12
CA ASN A 37 -3.84 7.79 -10.54
C ASN A 37 -2.73 8.57 -11.27
N ASN A 38 -1.81 7.85 -11.86
CA ASN A 38 -0.63 8.40 -12.52
C ASN A 38 -0.94 8.86 -13.96
N ASN A 39 -2.01 9.66 -14.10
CA ASN A 39 -2.51 10.18 -15.39
C ASN A 39 -2.99 9.08 -16.35
N SER A 40 -3.86 8.19 -15.89
CA SER A 40 -4.47 7.15 -16.72
C SER A 40 -5.49 7.73 -17.71
N SER A 41 -5.63 7.06 -18.87
CA SER A 41 -6.57 7.39 -19.94
C SER A 41 -7.59 6.27 -20.25
N ASP A 42 -7.64 5.22 -19.42
CA ASP A 42 -8.46 4.01 -19.62
C ASP A 42 -9.79 4.00 -18.84
N GLY A 43 -10.28 5.18 -18.39
CA GLY A 43 -11.48 5.29 -17.54
C GLY A 43 -11.20 5.18 -16.04
N THR A 44 -9.95 5.05 -15.62
CA THR A 44 -9.57 4.99 -14.19
C THR A 44 -10.01 6.24 -13.43
N MET A 45 -9.87 7.43 -14.00
CA MET A 45 -10.25 8.68 -13.33
C MET A 45 -11.76 8.73 -13.04
N GLU A 46 -12.58 8.36 -14.02
CA GLU A 46 -14.04 8.33 -13.91
C GLU A 46 -14.49 7.31 -12.86
N TYR A 47 -13.87 6.13 -12.86
CA TYR A 47 -14.12 5.11 -11.86
C TYR A 47 -13.77 5.61 -10.46
N LEU A 48 -12.60 6.19 -10.25
CA LEU A 48 -12.13 6.66 -8.95
C LEU A 48 -12.99 7.79 -8.39
N LYS A 49 -13.54 8.67 -9.22
CA LYS A 49 -14.50 9.71 -8.79
C LYS A 49 -15.76 9.13 -8.16
N ILE A 50 -16.24 7.99 -8.67
CA ILE A 50 -17.42 7.30 -8.13
C ILE A 50 -17.01 6.53 -6.87
N TRP A 51 -15.92 5.76 -6.96
CA TRP A 51 -15.42 4.94 -5.87
C TRP A 51 -15.11 5.74 -4.60
N GLU A 52 -14.54 6.93 -4.72
CA GLU A 52 -14.22 7.79 -3.58
C GLU A 52 -15.47 8.26 -2.81
N GLN A 53 -16.62 8.35 -3.50
CA GLN A 53 -17.89 8.78 -2.91
C GLN A 53 -18.72 7.63 -2.31
N GLU A 54 -18.36 6.38 -2.59
CA GLU A 54 -19.06 5.24 -2.03
C GLU A 54 -18.85 5.17 -0.51
N GLN A 55 -19.94 4.90 0.21
CA GLN A 55 -19.85 4.71 1.66
C GLN A 55 -18.98 3.51 2.03
N SER A 56 -18.04 3.70 2.92
CA SER A 56 -17.12 2.68 3.39
C SER A 56 -16.66 3.00 4.81
N GLU A 57 -16.28 1.95 5.56
CA GLU A 57 -15.57 2.12 6.84
C GLU A 57 -14.10 2.56 6.61
N ILE A 58 -13.56 2.34 5.41
CA ILE A 58 -12.22 2.77 5.00
C ILE A 58 -12.33 4.18 4.43
N GLN A 59 -11.49 5.09 4.89
CA GLN A 59 -11.41 6.43 4.30
C GLN A 59 -10.71 6.37 2.95
N LYS A 60 -11.45 6.70 1.89
CA LYS A 60 -10.97 6.67 0.51
C LYS A 60 -10.36 8.01 0.14
N VAL A 61 -9.16 7.97 -0.47
CA VAL A 61 -8.43 9.18 -0.90
C VAL A 61 -7.91 8.97 -2.31
N VAL A 62 -8.11 9.93 -3.21
CA VAL A 62 -7.62 9.88 -4.59
C VAL A 62 -6.67 11.04 -4.88
N VAL A 63 -5.51 10.71 -5.43
CA VAL A 63 -4.54 11.68 -5.95
C VAL A 63 -4.44 11.49 -7.45
N ASN A 64 -4.82 12.52 -8.23
CA ASN A 64 -4.68 12.51 -9.68
C ASN A 64 -3.46 13.34 -10.09
N LEU A 65 -2.46 12.70 -10.71
CA LEU A 65 -1.28 13.39 -11.20
C LEU A 65 -1.55 14.01 -12.59
N PRO A 66 -0.98 15.18 -12.87
CA PRO A 66 -1.19 15.87 -14.16
C PRO A 66 -0.46 15.20 -15.33
N CYS A 67 0.52 14.35 -15.04
CA CYS A 67 1.27 13.58 -16.04
C CYS A 67 1.77 12.27 -15.41
N ASN A 68 2.10 11.30 -16.26
CA ASN A 68 2.73 10.06 -15.78
C ASN A 68 4.18 10.34 -15.34
N THR A 69 4.43 10.18 -14.06
CA THR A 69 5.73 10.39 -13.41
C THR A 69 6.51 9.08 -13.18
N GLY A 70 6.02 7.99 -13.76
CA GLY A 70 6.54 6.64 -13.48
C GLY A 70 6.17 6.13 -12.08
N GLY A 71 6.56 4.90 -11.77
CA GLY A 71 6.26 4.29 -10.47
C GLY A 71 6.87 5.08 -9.30
N ALA A 72 8.13 5.50 -9.41
CA ALA A 72 8.81 6.25 -8.36
C ALA A 72 8.10 7.59 -8.04
N GLY A 73 7.70 8.35 -9.06
CA GLY A 73 6.96 9.60 -8.87
C GLY A 73 5.57 9.38 -8.30
N GLY A 74 4.89 8.32 -8.75
CA GLY A 74 3.58 7.95 -8.21
C GLY A 74 3.64 7.58 -6.72
N PHE A 75 4.60 6.73 -6.33
CA PHE A 75 4.80 6.39 -4.90
C PHE A 75 5.24 7.59 -4.07
N HIS A 76 6.11 8.46 -4.59
CA HIS A 76 6.48 9.70 -3.90
C HIS A 76 5.25 10.55 -3.59
N ALA A 77 4.41 10.84 -4.58
CA ALA A 77 3.20 11.63 -4.39
C ALA A 77 2.20 10.96 -3.42
N GLY A 78 2.06 9.64 -3.49
CA GLY A 78 1.22 8.87 -2.59
C GLY A 78 1.71 8.91 -1.14
N MET A 79 3.01 8.74 -0.92
CA MET A 79 3.62 8.83 0.41
C MET A 79 3.54 10.25 0.98
N GLU A 80 3.83 11.29 0.19
CA GLU A 80 3.64 12.68 0.63
C GLU A 80 2.20 12.91 1.12
N LYS A 81 1.22 12.46 0.34
CA LYS A 81 -0.19 12.59 0.74
C LYS A 81 -0.52 11.78 1.99
N ALA A 82 0.03 10.55 2.12
CA ALA A 82 -0.20 9.72 3.29
C ALA A 82 0.40 10.34 4.58
N LEU A 83 1.50 11.09 4.49
CA LEU A 83 2.08 11.81 5.63
C LEU A 83 1.18 12.93 6.19
N GLU A 84 0.24 13.44 5.39
CA GLU A 84 -0.77 14.40 5.84
C GLU A 84 -1.93 13.74 6.59
N LEU A 85 -2.07 12.41 6.50
CA LEU A 85 -3.16 11.65 7.09
C LEU A 85 -2.76 11.14 8.49
N ASP A 86 -3.76 10.94 9.34
CA ASP A 86 -3.58 10.37 10.68
C ASP A 86 -3.46 8.85 10.60
N CYS A 87 -2.24 8.35 10.33
CA CYS A 87 -1.90 6.94 10.30
C CYS A 87 -0.50 6.69 10.87
N ASP A 88 -0.31 5.48 11.43
CA ASP A 88 0.98 5.07 12.02
C ASP A 88 1.92 4.51 10.96
N TRP A 89 1.35 3.80 9.96
CA TRP A 89 2.09 3.07 8.94
C TRP A 89 1.57 3.36 7.55
N ILE A 90 2.49 3.37 6.57
CA ILE A 90 2.16 3.47 5.15
C ILE A 90 2.50 2.12 4.51
N TRP A 91 1.48 1.43 3.99
CA TRP A 91 1.64 0.26 3.13
C TRP A 91 1.68 0.71 1.68
N VAL A 92 2.75 0.40 0.94
CA VAL A 92 2.87 0.74 -0.48
C VAL A 92 2.75 -0.50 -1.35
N SER A 93 2.01 -0.41 -2.45
CA SER A 93 1.72 -1.53 -3.33
C SER A 93 1.44 -1.08 -4.76
N ASP A 94 1.81 -1.90 -5.73
CA ASP A 94 1.34 -1.76 -7.12
C ASP A 94 -0.11 -2.22 -7.26
N ASP A 95 -0.78 -1.82 -8.33
CA ASP A 95 -2.17 -2.14 -8.65
C ASP A 95 -2.40 -3.61 -9.06
N ASP A 96 -1.34 -4.38 -9.26
CA ASP A 96 -1.35 -5.81 -9.56
C ASP A 96 -0.79 -6.70 -8.42
N ALA A 97 -0.46 -6.11 -7.29
CA ALA A 97 -0.07 -6.82 -6.07
C ALA A 97 -1.28 -6.99 -5.13
N TYR A 98 -1.74 -8.22 -4.99
CA TYR A 98 -2.97 -8.54 -4.26
C TYR A 98 -2.64 -9.11 -2.88
N PRO A 99 -2.92 -8.38 -1.78
CA PRO A 99 -2.65 -8.90 -0.45
C PRO A 99 -3.58 -10.08 -0.12
N GLU A 100 -3.04 -11.08 0.59
CA GLU A 100 -3.84 -12.13 1.20
C GLU A 100 -4.77 -11.54 2.28
N PRO A 101 -5.91 -12.18 2.59
CA PRO A 101 -6.93 -11.61 3.48
C PRO A 101 -6.44 -11.22 4.87
N ASP A 102 -5.37 -11.83 5.35
CA ASP A 102 -4.78 -11.57 6.67
C ASP A 102 -3.41 -10.86 6.61
N ALA A 103 -3.02 -10.33 5.45
CA ALA A 103 -1.71 -9.72 5.26
C ALA A 103 -1.45 -8.56 6.23
N LEU A 104 -2.37 -7.59 6.32
CA LEU A 104 -2.23 -6.46 7.24
C LEU A 104 -2.31 -6.90 8.70
N LYS A 105 -3.16 -7.89 9.01
CA LYS A 105 -3.26 -8.44 10.38
C LYS A 105 -1.98 -9.15 10.79
N SER A 106 -1.38 -9.91 9.90
CA SER A 106 -0.12 -10.62 10.16
C SER A 106 1.03 -9.65 10.46
N MET A 107 1.10 -8.51 9.75
CA MET A 107 2.09 -7.46 10.01
C MET A 107 1.88 -6.84 11.40
N GLU A 108 0.63 -6.52 11.75
CA GLU A 108 0.31 -5.99 13.08
C GLU A 108 0.69 -6.97 14.18
N VAL A 109 0.31 -8.25 14.05
CA VAL A 109 0.64 -9.30 15.03
C VAL A 109 2.15 -9.47 15.16
N PHE A 110 2.88 -9.46 14.05
CA PHE A 110 4.35 -9.52 14.09
C PHE A 110 4.93 -8.33 14.87
N TYR A 111 4.51 -7.11 14.55
CA TYR A 111 4.99 -5.90 15.21
C TYR A 111 4.69 -5.93 16.72
N ASP A 112 3.46 -6.27 17.11
CA ASP A 112 3.03 -6.31 18.51
C ASP A 112 3.73 -7.42 19.31
N SER A 113 4.07 -8.54 18.68
CA SER A 113 4.75 -9.67 19.32
C SER A 113 6.26 -9.47 19.53
N HIS A 114 6.84 -8.40 18.95
CA HIS A 114 8.27 -8.12 19.03
C HIS A 114 8.57 -6.71 19.60
N PRO A 115 8.16 -6.40 20.85
CA PRO A 115 8.31 -5.05 21.42
C PRO A 115 9.76 -4.56 21.45
N SER A 116 10.72 -5.46 21.63
CA SER A 116 12.16 -5.13 21.61
C SER A 116 12.69 -4.69 20.24
N LEU A 117 11.93 -4.91 19.16
CA LEU A 117 12.29 -4.51 17.81
C LEU A 117 11.54 -3.25 17.35
N GLN A 118 10.48 -2.84 18.05
CA GLN A 118 9.60 -1.75 17.61
C GLN A 118 10.35 -0.44 17.38
N GLU A 119 11.28 -0.09 18.28
CA GLU A 119 12.13 1.11 18.15
C GLU A 119 13.15 1.03 16.99
N ARG A 120 13.35 -0.15 16.41
CA ARG A 120 14.35 -0.42 15.37
C ARG A 120 13.75 -0.80 14.02
N ILE A 121 12.44 -1.08 13.96
CA ILE A 121 11.75 -1.43 12.72
C ILE A 121 11.28 -0.16 12.02
N ALA A 122 12.03 0.28 11.02
CA ALA A 122 11.61 1.36 10.12
C ALA A 122 10.76 0.84 8.94
N ALA A 123 10.87 -0.46 8.61
CA ALA A 123 10.16 -1.05 7.48
C ALA A 123 9.94 -2.55 7.65
N MET A 124 8.80 -3.05 7.15
CA MET A 124 8.47 -4.47 7.08
C MET A 124 8.08 -4.83 5.64
N CYS A 125 8.43 -6.04 5.20
CA CYS A 125 8.08 -6.53 3.87
C CYS A 125 7.32 -7.86 4.00
N GLY A 126 6.20 -7.97 3.30
CA GLY A 126 5.46 -9.23 3.16
C GLY A 126 6.19 -10.20 2.23
N THR A 127 5.88 -11.49 2.36
CA THR A 127 6.34 -12.52 1.42
C THR A 127 5.58 -12.37 0.11
N ILE A 128 6.31 -12.24 -1.00
CA ILE A 128 5.73 -12.14 -2.34
C ILE A 128 5.73 -13.52 -2.97
N MET A 129 4.53 -13.99 -3.35
CA MET A 129 4.29 -15.26 -3.99
C MET A 129 3.99 -15.06 -5.48
N ASP A 130 4.16 -16.10 -6.30
CA ASP A 130 3.63 -16.11 -7.65
C ASP A 130 2.10 -16.17 -7.64
N TYR A 131 1.48 -15.95 -8.81
CA TYR A 131 0.02 -15.90 -8.92
C TYR A 131 -0.67 -17.18 -8.44
N ASP A 132 -0.05 -18.33 -8.70
CA ASP A 132 -0.59 -19.65 -8.33
C ASP A 132 -0.26 -20.03 -6.87
N LYS A 133 0.47 -19.16 -6.15
CA LYS A 133 0.90 -19.34 -4.74
C LYS A 133 1.77 -20.59 -4.52
N GLU A 134 2.36 -21.12 -5.60
CA GLU A 134 3.22 -22.29 -5.53
C GLU A 134 4.66 -21.96 -5.16
N LYS A 135 5.11 -20.74 -5.50
CA LYS A 135 6.51 -20.35 -5.32
C LYS A 135 6.64 -18.95 -4.71
N ILE A 136 7.59 -18.83 -3.80
CA ILE A 136 8.04 -17.52 -3.32
C ILE A 136 8.91 -16.89 -4.42
N LEU A 137 8.55 -15.66 -4.81
CA LEU A 137 9.32 -14.89 -5.79
C LEU A 137 10.59 -14.33 -5.15
N LEU A 138 11.62 -15.16 -5.02
CA LEU A 138 12.88 -14.82 -4.35
C LEU A 138 13.58 -13.57 -4.90
N GLY A 139 13.32 -13.20 -6.15
CA GLY A 139 13.86 -11.97 -6.76
C GLY A 139 13.29 -10.69 -6.13
N HIS A 140 12.12 -10.77 -5.52
CA HIS A 140 11.47 -9.66 -4.81
C HIS A 140 11.85 -9.62 -3.32
N HIS A 141 12.43 -10.70 -2.80
CA HIS A 141 12.95 -10.76 -1.43
C HIS A 141 14.42 -10.37 -1.43
N CYS A 142 14.76 -9.38 -0.65
CA CYS A 142 16.12 -8.87 -0.59
C CYS A 142 17.13 -9.90 -0.11
N ARG A 143 18.00 -10.35 -0.99
CA ARG A 143 19.33 -10.87 -0.62
C ARG A 143 20.34 -9.75 -0.35
N SER A 144 20.04 -8.53 -0.72
CA SER A 144 20.83 -7.35 -0.46
C SER A 144 19.95 -6.30 0.22
N LYS A 145 20.49 -5.45 1.02
CA LYS A 145 19.86 -4.39 1.85
C LYS A 145 18.92 -3.42 1.07
N LYS A 146 18.26 -3.86 -0.01
CA LYS A 146 17.30 -3.08 -0.78
C LYS A 146 15.90 -3.65 -0.55
N VAL A 147 15.03 -2.84 -0.03
CA VAL A 147 13.66 -3.19 0.35
C VAL A 147 12.71 -2.78 -0.77
N MET A 148 11.85 -3.70 -1.23
CA MET A 148 10.72 -3.37 -2.11
C MET A 148 9.45 -4.01 -1.54
N GLY A 149 8.38 -3.22 -1.47
CA GLY A 149 7.10 -3.62 -0.87
C GLY A 149 7.08 -3.42 0.65
N VAL A 150 6.99 -2.18 1.10
CA VAL A 150 7.31 -1.82 2.47
C VAL A 150 6.17 -1.06 3.12
N ALA A 151 5.79 -1.46 4.34
CA ALA A 151 5.13 -0.57 5.26
C ALA A 151 6.20 0.33 5.90
N ILE A 152 6.13 1.62 5.68
CA ILE A 152 7.08 2.61 6.21
C ILE A 152 6.44 3.29 7.41
N MET A 153 7.16 3.34 8.53
CA MET A 153 6.73 4.15 9.67
C MET A 153 6.70 5.63 9.29
N LYS A 154 5.65 6.33 9.69
CA LYS A 154 5.50 7.77 9.47
C LYS A 154 6.55 8.58 10.23
N GLU A 155 6.96 8.09 11.39
CA GLU A 155 8.00 8.70 12.23
C GLU A 155 9.10 7.67 12.48
N VAL A 156 10.32 8.02 12.08
CA VAL A 156 11.52 7.28 12.46
C VAL A 156 11.95 7.83 13.81
N PRO A 157 12.13 7.01 14.87
CA PRO A 157 12.68 7.49 16.13
C PRO A 157 14.02 8.18 15.89
N GLU A 158 14.20 9.39 16.43
CA GLU A 158 15.53 10.04 16.42
C GLU A 158 16.51 9.17 17.20
N GLU A 159 17.64 8.82 16.59
CA GLU A 159 18.73 8.16 17.30
C GLU A 159 19.29 9.13 18.34
N GLU A 160 19.29 8.72 19.62
CA GLU A 160 20.06 9.39 20.67
C GLU A 160 21.56 9.08 20.53
#